data_586b311f1f2d9b06c3e398c07b547d11
#
_entry.id   586b311f1f2d9b06c3e398c07b547d11
#
_cell.length_a   1.000
_cell.length_b   1.000
_cell.length_c   1.000
_cell.angle_alpha   90.00
_cell.angle_beta   90.00
_cell.angle_gamma   90.00
#
_symmetry.space_group_name_H-M   'P 1'
#
loop_
_entity.id
_entity.type
_entity.pdbx_description
1 polymer ?
#
loop_
_entity_poly.entity_id
_entity_poly.type
_entity_poly.pdbx_seq_one_letter_code
_entity_poly.pdbx_strand_id
1 'polypeptide(L)' 'MSDPVADLERWRDHGATYRVLELRDEHTVVQLSTCYGEPVELLESNDPELIAYLREQPQAK' A
#
# COMPACT_ATOMS: atom_id res chain seq x y z
N MET A 1 13.66 -11.41 -5.02
CA MET A 1 12.43 -10.87 -5.59
C MET A 1 11.67 -10.10 -4.54
N SER A 2 11.16 -8.95 -4.90
CA SER A 2 10.39 -8.19 -3.92
C SER A 2 8.96 -8.66 -3.90
N ASP A 3 8.43 -8.73 -2.71
CA ASP A 3 7.04 -9.05 -2.47
C ASP A 3 6.36 -7.75 -2.08
N PRO A 4 5.45 -7.20 -2.91
CA PRO A 4 4.84 -5.92 -2.57
C PRO A 4 4.05 -5.95 -1.27
N VAL A 5 3.48 -7.09 -0.93
CA VAL A 5 2.77 -7.21 0.34
C VAL A 5 3.75 -7.11 1.50
N ALA A 6 4.88 -7.82 1.40
CA ALA A 6 5.89 -7.76 2.45
C ALA A 6 6.49 -6.37 2.56
N ASP A 7 6.65 -5.69 1.43
CA ASP A 7 7.18 -4.33 1.44
C ASP A 7 6.24 -3.39 2.18
N LEU A 8 4.94 -3.53 1.96
CA LEU A 8 3.97 -2.70 2.66
C LEU A 8 3.95 -2.99 4.15
N GLU A 9 4.04 -4.25 4.52
CA GLU A 9 4.05 -4.60 5.93
C GLU A 9 5.29 -4.06 6.63
N ARG A 10 6.42 -4.12 5.96
CA ARG A 10 7.64 -3.57 6.50
C ARG A 10 7.55 -2.06 6.65
N TRP A 11 6.92 -1.40 5.69
CA TRP A 11 6.71 0.03 5.75
C TRP A 11 5.90 0.41 6.98
N ARG A 12 4.83 -0.34 7.24
CA ARG A 12 4.00 -0.09 8.40
C ARG A 12 4.75 -0.34 9.71
N ASP A 13 5.63 -1.34 9.72
CA ASP A 13 6.39 -1.67 10.93
C ASP A 13 7.33 -0.55 11.31
N HIS A 14 7.68 0.31 10.39
CA HIS A 14 8.55 1.45 10.67
C HIS A 14 7.76 2.66 11.17
N GLY A 15 6.47 2.49 11.40
CA GLY A 15 5.65 3.57 11.90
C GLY A 15 5.11 4.50 10.84
N ALA A 16 5.40 4.20 9.58
CA ALA A 16 4.88 4.99 8.47
C ALA A 16 3.48 4.52 8.10
N THR A 17 2.82 5.28 7.23
CA THR A 17 1.45 4.98 6.83
C THR A 17 1.37 4.89 5.32
N TYR A 18 0.25 4.39 4.84
CA TYR A 18 -0.02 4.38 3.42
C TYR A 18 -1.50 4.65 3.20
N ARG A 19 -1.81 5.10 1.99
CA ARG A 19 -3.18 5.39 1.60
C ARG A 19 -3.42 4.78 0.23
N VAL A 20 -4.51 4.04 0.09
CA VAL A 20 -4.89 3.49 -1.19
C VAL A 20 -5.63 4.55 -1.96
N LEU A 21 -5.02 5.02 -3.04
CA LEU A 21 -5.61 6.05 -3.88
C LEU A 21 -6.54 5.45 -4.93
N GLU A 22 -6.20 4.25 -5.39
CA GLU A 22 -7.00 3.59 -6.41
C GLU A 22 -6.87 2.10 -6.21
N LEU A 23 -8.00 1.40 -6.31
CA LEU A 23 -8.01 -0.05 -6.16
C LEU A 23 -8.95 -0.62 -7.18
N ARG A 24 -8.38 -1.27 -8.18
CA ARG A 24 -9.13 -1.90 -9.26
C ARG A 24 -8.82 -3.38 -9.28
N ASP A 25 -9.56 -4.11 -10.12
CA ASP A 25 -9.37 -5.55 -10.19
C ASP A 25 -7.98 -5.94 -10.67
N GLU A 26 -7.37 -5.10 -11.51
CA GLU A 26 -6.10 -5.42 -12.12
C GLU A 26 -5.02 -4.39 -11.82
N HIS A 27 -5.31 -3.42 -10.97
CA HIS A 27 -4.36 -2.34 -10.76
C HIS A 27 -4.66 -1.62 -9.45
N THR A 28 -3.62 -1.25 -8.75
CA THR A 28 -3.77 -0.46 -7.53
C THR A 28 -2.69 0.61 -7.47
N VAL A 29 -3.04 1.74 -6.88
CA VAL A 29 -2.11 2.83 -6.61
C VAL A 29 -2.18 3.14 -5.13
N VAL A 30 -1.04 3.08 -4.49
CA VAL A 30 -0.93 3.31 -3.05
C VAL A 30 0.07 4.42 -2.82
N GLN A 31 -0.31 5.39 -2.01
CA GLN A 31 0.60 6.46 -1.63
C GLN A 31 1.24 6.13 -0.30
N LEU A 32 2.56 6.08 -0.28
CA LEU A 32 3.31 5.82 0.94
C LEU A 32 3.65 7.15 1.59
N SER A 33 3.45 7.22 2.90
CA SER A 33 3.65 8.46 3.63
C SER A 33 4.48 8.20 4.87
N THR A 34 5.14 9.25 5.36
CA THR A 34 5.85 9.18 6.61
C THR A 34 4.85 9.14 7.75
N CYS A 35 5.36 8.93 8.98
CA CYS A 35 4.50 8.94 10.15
C CYS A 35 3.91 10.33 10.40
N TYR A 36 4.44 11.34 9.75
CA TYR A 36 3.90 12.70 9.84
C TYR A 36 2.86 12.97 8.76
N GLY A 37 2.61 12.00 7.89
CA GLY A 37 1.61 12.17 6.84
C GLY A 37 2.13 12.78 5.58
N GLU A 38 3.44 12.99 5.46
CA GLU A 38 4.00 13.57 4.25
C GLU A 38 4.15 12.49 3.18
N PRO A 39 3.66 12.75 1.96
CA PRO A 39 3.80 11.77 0.89
C PRO A 39 5.27 11.60 0.51
N VAL A 40 5.68 10.35 0.37
CA VAL A 40 7.05 10.03 0.04
C VAL A 40 7.15 9.41 -1.34
N GLU A 41 6.24 8.50 -1.64
CA GLU A 41 6.37 7.70 -2.84
C GLU A 41 5.01 7.15 -3.25
N LEU A 42 4.84 6.94 -4.55
CA LEU A 42 3.65 6.25 -5.07
C LEU A 42 4.05 4.85 -5.46
N LEU A 43 3.27 3.89 -5.01
CA LEU A 43 3.45 2.49 -5.37
C LEU A 43 2.32 2.10 -6.32
N GLU A 44 2.68 1.73 -7.53
CA GLU A 44 1.71 1.24 -8.50
C GLU A 44 2.00 -0.23 -8.76
N SER A 45 0.96 -1.03 -8.78
CA SER A 45 1.15 -2.45 -8.98
C SER A 45 -0.13 -3.05 -9.56
N ASN A 46 0.04 -4.10 -10.37
CA ASN A 46 -1.07 -4.89 -10.82
C ASN A 46 -0.93 -6.33 -10.35
N ASP A 47 -0.20 -6.52 -9.27
CA ASP A 47 -0.03 -7.82 -8.64
C ASP A 47 -1.34 -8.23 -7.96
N PRO A 48 -1.94 -9.36 -8.36
CA PRO A 48 -3.21 -9.77 -7.78
C PRO A 48 -3.12 -10.06 -6.28
N GLU A 49 -1.96 -10.49 -5.79
CA GLU A 49 -1.82 -10.74 -4.38
C GLU A 49 -1.86 -9.45 -3.56
N LEU A 50 -1.24 -8.40 -4.08
CA LEU A 50 -1.29 -7.12 -3.41
C LEU A 50 -2.69 -6.55 -3.44
N ILE A 51 -3.37 -6.67 -4.57
CA ILE A 51 -4.73 -6.18 -4.69
C ILE A 51 -5.65 -6.89 -3.72
N ALA A 52 -5.53 -8.20 -3.62
CA ALA A 52 -6.35 -8.98 -2.68
C ALA A 52 -6.03 -8.58 -1.24
N TYR A 53 -4.75 -8.38 -0.94
CA TYR A 53 -4.34 -7.97 0.39
C TYR A 53 -4.98 -6.64 0.78
N LEU A 54 -4.94 -5.68 -0.14
CA LEU A 54 -5.49 -4.36 0.14
C LEU A 54 -7.00 -4.39 0.28
N ARG A 55 -7.67 -5.26 -0.47
CA ARG A 55 -9.12 -5.39 -0.35
C ARG A 55 -9.54 -5.92 1.00
N GLU A 56 -8.72 -6.80 1.57
CA GLU A 56 -9.05 -7.41 2.84
C GLU A 56 -8.67 -6.52 4.01
N GLN A 57 -7.84 -5.53 3.79
CA GLN A 57 -7.44 -4.64 4.86
C GLN A 57 -8.50 -3.57 5.05
N PRO A 58 -9.07 -3.45 6.25
CA PRO A 58 -10.01 -2.37 6.49
C PRO A 58 -9.28 -1.05 6.45
N GLN A 59 -9.71 -0.20 5.55
CA GLN A 59 -9.11 1.13 5.46
C GLN A 59 -9.65 1.99 6.58
N ALA A 60 -8.76 2.61 7.31
CA ALA A 60 -9.18 3.54 8.35
C ALA A 60 -9.89 4.72 7.72
N LYS A 61 -10.97 5.11 8.32
CA LYS A 61 -11.71 6.24 7.81
C LYS A 61 -11.21 7.53 8.42
#